data_03630a19d503e37203ce0fe1d332b27a
#
_entry.id   03630a19d503e37203ce0fe1d332b27a
#
_cell.length_a   1.000
_cell.length_b   1.000
_cell.length_c   1.000
_cell.angle_alpha   90.00
_cell.angle_beta   90.00
_cell.angle_gamma   90.00
#
_symmetry.space_group_name_H-M   'P 1'
#
loop_
_entity.id
_entity.type
_entity.pdbx_description
1 polymer ?
#
loop_
_entity_poly.entity_id
_entity_poly.type
_entity_poly.pdbx_seq_one_letter_code
_entity_poly.pdbx_strand_id
1 'polypeptide(L)'
;MKKTFVTKEQVEQIVAKYPTPFHLYDEKGIRENVKALKEAFAWNKGYREYFAVKATPNPYLIKILQEYDCGCDCSSMTELMLSKAIGATGDHIMFSSNDTPVEEFAYANKLGGIINLDDITHIEALEQTLGYIPETISCRFNPGGVFKISNDIMDNPGDAKYGMTTEQIFEAFKILKSKGAKRFGIHAFLASNTVTNEYYPMLAKILFELAVQLKEETGADIKFINLSGGIGIPYRPDQEPNDIKVIGEGVREAYEEVLTPAGMDDVAIYTELGRYMMGPYGCLVTKAIHEKHTHKEYIGVDACAVNLMRPAMYGAYHHITVLGKENEPCDHKYDVTGSLCENNDKFAIDRMLPQIDKGDYLVIHDTGAHGFAMGYNYNGKLKSAEILLKEDGSVQLIRRAETPKDYFATFDCFEEFDSLTK
;
A
#
# COMPACT_ATOMS: atom_id res chain seq x y z
N MET A 1 8.17 -22.51 6.79
CA MET A 1 9.02 -21.40 7.27
C MET A 1 9.15 -20.41 6.13
N LYS A 2 8.95 -19.11 6.36
CA LYS A 2 9.19 -18.09 5.33
C LYS A 2 10.67 -18.04 4.96
N LYS A 3 10.97 -17.91 3.68
CA LYS A 3 12.35 -17.79 3.20
C LYS A 3 12.68 -16.32 2.96
N THR A 4 13.90 -15.92 3.30
CA THR A 4 14.43 -14.61 2.94
C THR A 4 14.84 -14.60 1.46
N PHE A 5 14.73 -13.46 0.81
CA PHE A 5 15.30 -13.25 -0.53
C PHE A 5 16.77 -12.78 -0.49
N VAL A 6 17.34 -12.66 0.71
CA VAL A 6 18.72 -12.21 0.96
C VAL A 6 19.42 -13.19 1.90
N THR A 7 20.71 -13.45 1.68
CA THR A 7 21.54 -14.29 2.54
C THR A 7 22.29 -13.46 3.59
N LYS A 8 22.86 -14.14 4.60
CA LYS A 8 23.69 -13.49 5.62
C LYS A 8 24.88 -12.76 4.98
N GLU A 9 25.57 -13.42 4.06
CA GLU A 9 26.75 -12.87 3.37
C GLU A 9 26.40 -11.62 2.56
N GLN A 10 25.24 -11.62 1.90
CA GLN A 10 24.75 -10.43 1.17
C GLN A 10 24.45 -9.29 2.14
N VAL A 11 23.79 -9.58 3.28
CA VAL A 11 23.53 -8.56 4.30
C VAL A 11 24.84 -8.00 4.86
N GLU A 12 25.83 -8.82 5.16
CA GLU A 12 27.15 -8.37 5.63
C GLU A 12 27.84 -7.43 4.62
N GLN A 13 27.73 -7.76 3.32
CA GLN A 13 28.25 -6.88 2.25
C GLN A 13 27.50 -5.55 2.16
N ILE A 14 26.17 -5.57 2.33
CA ILE A 14 25.35 -4.35 2.35
C ILE A 14 25.69 -3.50 3.56
N VAL A 15 25.78 -4.11 4.74
CA VAL A 15 26.08 -3.43 6.02
C VAL A 15 27.47 -2.77 6.01
N ALA A 16 28.44 -3.34 5.31
CA ALA A 16 29.76 -2.73 5.15
C ALA A 16 29.68 -1.33 4.50
N LYS A 17 28.63 -1.06 3.74
CA LYS A 17 28.40 0.22 3.04
C LYS A 17 27.26 1.03 3.64
N TYR A 18 26.22 0.38 4.10
CA TYR A 18 25.01 0.99 4.64
C TYR A 18 24.68 0.34 5.99
N PRO A 19 24.88 1.03 7.12
CA PRO A 19 24.63 0.45 8.44
C PRO A 19 23.15 0.12 8.66
N THR A 20 22.87 -0.89 9.49
CA THR A 20 21.53 -1.21 9.98
C THR A 20 21.01 -0.08 10.90
N PRO A 21 19.67 0.08 11.07
CA PRO A 21 18.65 -0.64 10.31
C PRO A 21 18.44 -0.07 8.91
N PHE A 22 17.94 -0.88 7.98
CA PHE A 22 17.49 -0.41 6.67
C PHE A 22 16.36 -1.28 6.12
N HIS A 23 15.51 -0.70 5.28
CA HIS A 23 14.57 -1.47 4.45
C HIS A 23 15.29 -1.94 3.18
N LEU A 24 15.10 -3.23 2.87
CA LEU A 24 15.66 -3.85 1.66
C LEU A 24 14.51 -4.35 0.79
N TYR A 25 14.54 -4.03 -0.51
CA TYR A 25 13.55 -4.42 -1.49
C TYR A 25 14.14 -5.35 -2.55
N ASP A 26 13.35 -6.34 -2.99
CA ASP A 26 13.70 -7.33 -4.01
C ASP A 26 13.14 -6.94 -5.37
N GLU A 27 13.99 -6.40 -6.26
CA GLU A 27 13.57 -6.00 -7.60
C GLU A 27 12.99 -7.18 -8.40
N LYS A 28 13.64 -8.36 -8.31
CA LYS A 28 13.20 -9.54 -9.05
C LYS A 28 11.80 -9.96 -8.63
N GLY A 29 11.54 -10.08 -7.34
CA GLY A 29 10.24 -10.44 -6.81
C GLY A 29 9.15 -9.43 -7.19
N ILE A 30 9.45 -8.13 -7.15
CA ILE A 30 8.52 -7.07 -7.60
C ILE A 30 8.16 -7.26 -9.07
N ARG A 31 9.14 -7.49 -9.95
CA ARG A 31 8.93 -7.68 -11.39
C ARG A 31 8.12 -8.94 -11.70
N GLU A 32 8.43 -10.05 -11.04
CA GLU A 32 7.68 -11.30 -11.20
C GLU A 32 6.22 -11.14 -10.76
N ASN A 33 5.98 -10.44 -9.66
CA ASN A 33 4.64 -10.22 -9.13
C ASN A 33 3.76 -9.35 -10.04
N VAL A 34 4.30 -8.24 -10.56
CA VAL A 34 3.53 -7.38 -11.46
C VAL A 34 3.21 -8.09 -12.78
N LYS A 35 4.12 -8.92 -13.29
CA LYS A 35 3.84 -9.77 -14.47
C LYS A 35 2.70 -10.74 -14.21
N ALA A 36 2.74 -11.44 -13.07
CA ALA A 36 1.69 -12.38 -12.68
C ALA A 36 0.31 -11.69 -12.55
N LEU A 37 0.27 -10.50 -11.95
CA LEU A 37 -0.94 -9.69 -11.87
C LEU A 37 -1.48 -9.34 -13.26
N LYS A 38 -0.63 -8.82 -14.14
CA LYS A 38 -1.05 -8.45 -15.51
C LYS A 38 -1.53 -9.65 -16.32
N GLU A 39 -0.90 -10.81 -16.17
CA GLU A 39 -1.34 -12.06 -16.81
C GLU A 39 -2.72 -12.49 -16.30
N ALA A 40 -2.98 -12.39 -14.99
CA ALA A 40 -4.25 -12.77 -14.39
C ALA A 40 -5.45 -11.94 -14.89
N PHE A 41 -5.21 -10.68 -15.26
CA PHE A 41 -6.23 -9.77 -15.78
C PHE A 41 -6.12 -9.48 -17.28
N ALA A 42 -5.28 -10.21 -18.02
CA ALA A 42 -5.06 -9.99 -19.47
C ALA A 42 -6.31 -10.21 -20.33
N TRP A 43 -7.33 -10.88 -19.81
CA TRP A 43 -8.64 -11.07 -20.46
C TRP A 43 -9.41 -9.75 -20.62
N ASN A 44 -9.19 -8.74 -19.75
CA ASN A 44 -9.78 -7.41 -19.86
C ASN A 44 -8.80 -6.47 -20.56
N LYS A 45 -9.13 -6.06 -21.79
CA LYS A 45 -8.26 -5.21 -22.63
C LYS A 45 -7.97 -3.82 -22.03
N GLY A 46 -8.86 -3.33 -21.17
CA GLY A 46 -8.73 -2.06 -20.52
C GLY A 46 -8.05 -2.12 -19.15
N TYR A 47 -7.65 -3.31 -18.70
CA TYR A 47 -7.09 -3.51 -17.36
C TYR A 47 -5.88 -2.63 -17.09
N ARG A 48 -5.90 -1.95 -15.94
CA ARG A 48 -4.76 -1.21 -15.42
C ARG A 48 -4.66 -1.32 -13.91
N GLU A 49 -3.46 -1.60 -13.42
CA GLU A 49 -3.09 -1.43 -12.02
C GLU A 49 -2.66 0.01 -11.79
N TYR A 50 -3.23 0.66 -10.78
CA TYR A 50 -2.79 1.94 -10.23
C TYR A 50 -2.15 1.66 -8.88
N PHE A 51 -0.83 1.64 -8.84
CA PHE A 51 -0.13 1.34 -7.59
C PHE A 51 -0.49 2.37 -6.50
N ALA A 52 -0.97 1.89 -5.35
CA ALA A 52 -1.27 2.74 -4.19
C ALA A 52 0.02 3.36 -3.63
N VAL A 53 0.29 4.62 -3.98
CA VAL A 53 1.54 5.32 -3.63
C VAL A 53 1.78 5.33 -2.12
N LYS A 54 0.72 5.48 -1.31
CA LYS A 54 0.76 5.43 0.17
C LYS A 54 1.41 4.18 0.74
N ALA A 55 1.36 3.06 0.01
CA ALA A 55 1.93 1.81 0.48
C ALA A 55 3.47 1.86 0.52
N THR A 56 4.08 2.46 -0.52
CA THR A 56 5.54 2.56 -0.63
C THR A 56 5.90 3.76 -1.52
N PRO A 57 5.92 5.00 -0.96
CA PRO A 57 6.13 6.23 -1.73
C PRO A 57 7.62 6.42 -2.07
N ASN A 58 8.15 5.52 -2.88
CA ASN A 58 9.54 5.56 -3.34
C ASN A 58 9.59 5.60 -4.87
N PRO A 59 10.15 6.68 -5.47
CA PRO A 59 10.14 6.87 -6.92
C PRO A 59 10.87 5.77 -7.69
N TYR A 60 11.91 5.18 -7.13
CA TYR A 60 12.66 4.10 -7.77
C TYR A 60 11.82 2.84 -7.92
N LEU A 61 11.06 2.48 -6.88
CA LEU A 61 10.20 1.31 -6.88
C LEU A 61 8.98 1.49 -7.79
N ILE A 62 8.37 2.68 -7.75
CA ILE A 62 7.21 2.97 -8.62
C ILE A 62 7.62 2.98 -10.09
N LYS A 63 8.84 3.45 -10.44
CA LYS A 63 9.36 3.38 -11.82
C LYS A 63 9.48 1.95 -12.34
N ILE A 64 9.81 0.97 -11.48
CA ILE A 64 9.79 -0.45 -11.89
C ILE A 64 8.39 -0.87 -12.34
N LEU A 65 7.35 -0.46 -11.61
CA LEU A 65 5.96 -0.78 -11.96
C LEU A 65 5.51 -0.06 -13.23
N GLN A 66 5.97 1.18 -13.46
CA GLN A 66 5.67 1.93 -14.69
C GLN A 66 6.20 1.26 -15.95
N GLU A 67 7.28 0.47 -15.87
CA GLU A 67 7.78 -0.33 -17.00
C GLU A 67 6.74 -1.37 -17.47
N TYR A 68 5.75 -1.69 -16.63
CA TYR A 68 4.63 -2.58 -16.91
C TYR A 68 3.29 -1.84 -17.10
N ASP A 69 3.34 -0.55 -17.43
CA ASP A 69 2.15 0.30 -17.65
C ASP A 69 1.25 0.44 -16.41
N CYS A 70 1.82 0.35 -15.20
CA CYS A 70 1.08 0.68 -13.99
C CYS A 70 0.97 2.20 -13.83
N GLY A 71 -0.21 2.66 -13.41
CA GLY A 71 -0.44 4.03 -12.99
C GLY A 71 -0.13 4.22 -11.50
N CYS A 72 -0.48 5.40 -10.99
CA CYS A 72 -0.34 5.79 -9.59
C CYS A 72 -1.72 6.13 -9.00
N ASP A 73 -2.11 5.45 -7.92
CA ASP A 73 -3.20 5.88 -7.05
C ASP A 73 -2.62 6.83 -5.99
N CYS A 74 -3.07 8.09 -6.01
CA CYS A 74 -2.63 9.17 -5.13
C CYS A 74 -3.75 9.61 -4.21
N SER A 75 -3.41 9.88 -2.94
CA SER A 75 -4.35 10.32 -1.90
C SER A 75 -3.99 11.68 -1.29
N SER A 76 -2.96 12.37 -1.81
CA SER A 76 -2.52 13.66 -1.29
C SER A 76 -1.71 14.45 -2.32
N MET A 77 -1.54 15.76 -2.04
CA MET A 77 -0.71 16.66 -2.84
C MET A 77 0.70 16.12 -3.08
N THR A 78 1.35 15.63 -2.03
CA THR A 78 2.73 15.15 -2.14
C THR A 78 2.87 13.86 -2.94
N GLU A 79 1.87 12.99 -2.90
CA GLU A 79 1.82 11.80 -3.76
C GLU A 79 1.59 12.17 -5.24
N LEU A 80 0.75 13.16 -5.51
CA LEU A 80 0.60 13.73 -6.85
C LEU A 80 1.91 14.35 -7.38
N MET A 81 2.62 15.10 -6.52
CA MET A 81 3.92 15.68 -6.87
C MET A 81 4.98 14.60 -7.15
N LEU A 82 5.02 13.54 -6.33
CA LEU A 82 5.91 12.41 -6.53
C LEU A 82 5.61 11.72 -7.86
N SER A 83 4.33 11.44 -8.14
CA SER A 83 3.89 10.80 -9.37
C SER A 83 4.26 11.64 -10.60
N LYS A 84 4.06 12.96 -10.55
CA LYS A 84 4.53 13.87 -11.59
C LYS A 84 6.04 13.82 -11.78
N ALA A 85 6.80 13.79 -10.69
CA ALA A 85 8.27 13.79 -10.73
C ALA A 85 8.85 12.53 -11.42
N ILE A 86 8.13 11.41 -11.38
CA ILE A 86 8.49 10.18 -12.10
C ILE A 86 7.86 10.06 -13.49
N GLY A 87 7.17 11.09 -13.96
CA GLY A 87 6.62 11.17 -15.30
C GLY A 87 5.19 10.65 -15.46
N ALA A 88 4.49 10.28 -14.38
CA ALA A 88 3.08 9.92 -14.46
C ALA A 88 2.21 11.16 -14.71
N THR A 89 1.33 11.12 -15.71
CA THR A 89 0.40 12.18 -16.06
C THR A 89 -0.86 11.61 -16.72
N GLY A 90 -1.90 12.42 -16.80
CA GLY A 90 -3.12 12.02 -17.48
C GLY A 90 -3.81 10.84 -16.78
N ASP A 91 -4.32 9.93 -17.57
CA ASP A 91 -5.03 8.74 -17.10
C ASP A 91 -4.14 7.69 -16.39
N HIS A 92 -2.83 7.94 -16.27
CA HIS A 92 -1.94 7.16 -15.39
C HIS A 92 -1.95 7.65 -13.93
N ILE A 93 -2.76 8.66 -13.61
CA ILE A 93 -3.01 9.11 -12.24
C ILE A 93 -4.48 8.88 -11.90
N MET A 94 -4.73 8.07 -10.87
CA MET A 94 -5.98 8.01 -10.14
C MET A 94 -5.81 8.83 -8.87
N PHE A 95 -6.73 9.74 -8.60
CA PHE A 95 -6.73 10.54 -7.39
C PHE A 95 -7.91 10.13 -6.51
N SER A 96 -7.63 9.29 -5.51
CA SER A 96 -8.60 8.73 -4.57
C SER A 96 -8.28 9.24 -3.16
N SER A 97 -8.86 10.37 -2.80
CA SER A 97 -8.75 10.98 -1.46
C SER A 97 -10.11 10.90 -0.75
N ASN A 98 -10.17 11.23 0.54
CA ASN A 98 -11.43 11.31 1.27
C ASN A 98 -11.72 12.75 1.73
N ASP A 99 -11.38 13.22 2.87
CA ASP A 99 -11.58 14.61 3.29
C ASP A 99 -10.69 15.58 2.48
N THR A 100 -10.96 15.74 1.19
CA THR A 100 -10.06 16.28 0.18
C THR A 100 -9.93 17.80 0.25
N PRO A 101 -8.72 18.34 0.50
CA PRO A 101 -8.47 19.77 0.32
C PRO A 101 -8.70 20.22 -1.14
N VAL A 102 -9.32 21.37 -1.33
CA VAL A 102 -9.72 21.83 -2.68
C VAL A 102 -8.54 22.05 -3.63
N GLU A 103 -7.38 22.43 -3.11
CA GLU A 103 -6.14 22.59 -3.87
C GLU A 103 -5.63 21.27 -4.44
N GLU A 104 -5.96 20.13 -3.83
CA GLU A 104 -5.59 18.81 -4.33
C GLU A 104 -6.44 18.42 -5.54
N PHE A 105 -7.73 18.77 -5.55
CA PHE A 105 -8.57 18.64 -6.75
C PHE A 105 -8.01 19.46 -7.92
N ALA A 106 -7.63 20.71 -7.65
CA ALA A 106 -7.05 21.58 -8.68
C ALA A 106 -5.76 21.00 -9.24
N TYR A 107 -4.90 20.46 -8.38
CA TYR A 107 -3.63 19.90 -8.81
C TYR A 107 -3.79 18.56 -9.55
N ALA A 108 -4.66 17.68 -9.08
CA ALA A 108 -4.99 16.42 -9.76
C ALA A 108 -5.54 16.68 -11.17
N ASN A 109 -6.48 17.63 -11.29
CA ASN A 109 -7.02 18.06 -12.58
C ASN A 109 -5.95 18.67 -13.50
N LYS A 110 -5.05 19.50 -12.96
CA LYS A 110 -3.92 20.08 -13.71
C LYS A 110 -2.99 19.01 -14.29
N LEU A 111 -2.84 17.87 -13.61
CA LEU A 111 -2.07 16.74 -14.11
C LEU A 111 -2.85 15.88 -15.12
N GLY A 112 -4.14 16.15 -15.33
CA GLY A 112 -5.04 15.36 -16.16
C GLY A 112 -5.46 14.03 -15.52
N GLY A 113 -5.26 13.88 -14.22
CA GLY A 113 -5.60 12.67 -13.48
C GLY A 113 -7.11 12.43 -13.39
N ILE A 114 -7.49 11.18 -13.23
CA ILE A 114 -8.87 10.78 -12.98
C ILE A 114 -9.19 11.06 -11.50
N ILE A 115 -10.20 11.88 -11.25
CA ILE A 115 -10.63 12.21 -9.88
C ILE A 115 -11.73 11.25 -9.45
N ASN A 116 -11.56 10.63 -8.30
CA ASN A 116 -12.54 9.79 -7.64
C ASN A 116 -13.14 10.54 -6.45
N LEU A 117 -14.45 10.82 -6.50
CA LEU A 117 -15.16 11.55 -5.46
C LEU A 117 -15.59 10.58 -4.35
N ASP A 118 -15.20 10.88 -3.13
CA ASP A 118 -15.49 10.06 -1.95
C ASP A 118 -16.93 10.29 -1.42
N ASP A 119 -17.42 11.50 -1.55
CA ASP A 119 -18.73 11.92 -1.06
C ASP A 119 -19.48 12.83 -2.06
N ILE A 120 -20.80 12.84 -1.99
CA ILE A 120 -21.65 13.65 -2.88
C ILE A 120 -21.39 15.15 -2.73
N THR A 121 -21.00 15.63 -1.54
CA THR A 121 -20.68 17.03 -1.28
C THR A 121 -19.39 17.48 -2.00
N HIS A 122 -18.54 16.55 -2.38
CA HIS A 122 -17.33 16.83 -3.16
C HIS A 122 -17.65 17.33 -4.59
N ILE A 123 -18.85 17.08 -5.12
CA ILE A 123 -19.25 17.56 -6.45
C ILE A 123 -19.28 19.08 -6.46
N GLU A 124 -19.90 19.71 -5.47
CA GLU A 124 -19.95 21.17 -5.36
C GLU A 124 -18.55 21.76 -5.14
N ALA A 125 -17.75 21.17 -4.24
CA ALA A 125 -16.39 21.60 -3.97
C ALA A 125 -15.50 21.53 -5.22
N LEU A 126 -15.61 20.45 -6.00
CA LEU A 126 -14.88 20.27 -7.25
C LEU A 126 -15.29 21.32 -8.30
N GLU A 127 -16.60 21.52 -8.51
CA GLU A 127 -17.12 22.49 -9.47
C GLU A 127 -16.72 23.92 -9.11
N GLN A 128 -16.82 24.31 -7.84
CA GLN A 128 -16.39 25.63 -7.36
C GLN A 128 -14.88 25.84 -7.57
N THR A 129 -14.08 24.79 -7.36
CA THR A 129 -12.62 24.86 -7.50
C THR A 129 -12.18 24.97 -8.95
N LEU A 130 -12.79 24.21 -9.86
CA LEU A 130 -12.39 24.13 -11.26
C LEU A 130 -13.17 25.06 -12.19
N GLY A 131 -14.39 25.47 -11.79
CA GLY A 131 -15.35 26.16 -12.65
C GLY A 131 -16.12 25.23 -13.60
N TYR A 132 -15.89 23.93 -13.56
CA TYR A 132 -16.54 22.90 -14.37
C TYR A 132 -16.37 21.52 -13.73
N ILE A 133 -17.11 20.53 -14.23
CA ILE A 133 -16.92 19.12 -13.88
C ILE A 133 -16.12 18.43 -15.01
N PRO A 134 -15.04 17.67 -14.69
CA PRO A 134 -14.29 16.93 -15.69
C PRO A 134 -15.16 15.94 -16.48
N GLU A 135 -14.85 15.74 -17.77
CA GLU A 135 -15.59 14.79 -18.60
C GLU A 135 -15.49 13.35 -18.13
N THR A 136 -14.36 12.98 -17.51
CA THR A 136 -14.15 11.67 -16.89
C THR A 136 -14.10 11.85 -15.38
N ILE A 137 -14.97 11.17 -14.66
CA ILE A 137 -15.11 11.28 -13.21
C ILE A 137 -15.46 9.93 -12.61
N SER A 138 -15.00 9.65 -11.40
CA SER A 138 -15.32 8.45 -10.64
C SER A 138 -16.00 8.80 -9.33
N CYS A 139 -16.84 7.90 -8.82
CA CYS A 139 -17.44 7.99 -7.50
C CYS A 139 -17.15 6.75 -6.70
N ARG A 140 -16.86 6.93 -5.41
CA ARG A 140 -16.64 5.85 -4.47
C ARG A 140 -17.96 5.40 -3.87
N PHE A 141 -18.20 4.10 -3.97
CA PHE A 141 -19.39 3.45 -3.42
C PHE A 141 -19.07 2.81 -2.06
N ASN A 142 -20.01 2.91 -1.14
CA ASN A 142 -20.03 2.18 0.12
C ASN A 142 -21.36 1.42 0.26
N PRO A 143 -21.36 0.08 0.17
CA PRO A 143 -22.57 -0.72 0.27
C PRO A 143 -23.19 -0.75 1.68
N GLY A 144 -22.52 -0.16 2.68
CA GLY A 144 -22.96 -0.24 4.07
C GLY A 144 -22.74 -1.62 4.69
N GLY A 145 -23.44 -1.91 5.79
CA GLY A 145 -23.28 -3.13 6.59
C GLY A 145 -23.68 -4.45 5.93
N VAL A 146 -23.99 -4.46 4.63
CA VAL A 146 -24.40 -5.67 3.89
C VAL A 146 -23.20 -6.56 3.52
N PHE A 147 -22.03 -5.99 3.41
CA PHE A 147 -20.79 -6.67 3.03
C PHE A 147 -20.00 -7.06 4.27
N LYS A 148 -20.10 -8.30 4.70
CA LYS A 148 -19.46 -8.82 5.91
C LYS A 148 -18.15 -9.55 5.59
N ILE A 149 -17.11 -8.82 5.29
CA ILE A 149 -15.75 -9.33 5.42
C ILE A 149 -15.04 -8.40 6.39
N SER A 150 -14.95 -8.81 7.65
CA SER A 150 -14.18 -8.08 8.65
C SER A 150 -12.75 -8.60 8.65
N ASN A 151 -11.81 -7.70 8.71
CA ASN A 151 -10.46 -7.96 9.14
C ASN A 151 -10.09 -6.96 10.24
N ASP A 152 -9.03 -7.22 10.97
CA ASP A 152 -8.59 -6.42 12.12
C ASP A 152 -8.14 -4.99 11.76
N ILE A 153 -8.15 -4.60 10.49
CA ILE A 153 -7.61 -3.33 9.99
C ILE A 153 -8.71 -2.37 9.54
N MET A 154 -9.88 -2.88 9.15
CA MET A 154 -11.02 -2.07 8.73
C MET A 154 -12.30 -2.55 9.41
N ASP A 155 -13.07 -1.62 9.89
CA ASP A 155 -14.42 -1.84 10.41
C ASP A 155 -15.37 -2.30 9.29
N ASN A 156 -16.58 -2.73 9.69
CA ASN A 156 -17.63 -3.02 8.73
C ASN A 156 -17.87 -1.81 7.80
N PRO A 157 -18.22 -2.01 6.52
CA PRO A 157 -18.46 -0.90 5.60
C PRO A 157 -19.42 0.17 6.14
N GLY A 158 -20.40 -0.20 6.98
CA GLY A 158 -21.31 0.75 7.61
C GLY A 158 -20.66 1.69 8.63
N ASP A 159 -19.52 1.33 9.19
CA ASP A 159 -18.73 2.14 10.13
C ASP A 159 -17.54 2.85 9.43
N ALA A 160 -17.29 2.54 8.16
CA ALA A 160 -16.22 3.15 7.39
C ALA A 160 -16.58 4.59 7.01
N LYS A 161 -15.59 5.50 7.15
CA LYS A 161 -15.77 6.91 6.79
C LYS A 161 -15.75 7.20 5.28
N TYR A 162 -15.76 6.19 4.43
CA TYR A 162 -15.51 6.28 3.00
C TYR A 162 -16.72 5.96 2.17
N GLY A 163 -16.95 6.74 1.12
CA GLY A 163 -17.84 6.41 0.01
C GLY A 163 -19.29 6.76 0.21
N MET A 164 -19.98 6.87 -0.90
CA MET A 164 -21.38 7.23 -1.02
C MET A 164 -22.30 6.03 -0.79
N THR A 165 -23.43 6.22 -0.12
CA THR A 165 -24.50 5.21 -0.06
C THR A 165 -25.09 4.94 -1.44
N THR A 166 -25.93 3.90 -1.54
CA THR A 166 -26.64 3.58 -2.78
C THR A 166 -27.43 4.77 -3.30
N GLU A 167 -28.21 5.42 -2.45
CA GLU A 167 -29.02 6.60 -2.83
C GLU A 167 -28.14 7.77 -3.29
N GLN A 168 -27.06 8.02 -2.57
CA GLN A 168 -26.13 9.11 -2.89
C GLN A 168 -25.40 8.88 -4.22
N ILE A 169 -24.97 7.66 -4.55
CA ILE A 169 -24.23 7.43 -5.80
C ILE A 169 -25.15 7.58 -7.02
N PHE A 170 -26.40 7.14 -6.94
CA PHE A 170 -27.39 7.39 -8.02
C PHE A 170 -27.65 8.87 -8.24
N GLU A 171 -27.80 9.63 -7.15
CA GLU A 171 -27.99 11.09 -7.22
C GLU A 171 -26.74 11.79 -7.75
N ALA A 172 -25.56 11.39 -7.28
CA ALA A 172 -24.27 11.93 -7.73
C ALA A 172 -24.09 11.75 -9.25
N PHE A 173 -24.43 10.58 -9.79
CA PHE A 173 -24.32 10.31 -11.23
C PHE A 173 -25.26 11.18 -12.04
N LYS A 174 -26.50 11.41 -11.57
CA LYS A 174 -27.45 12.34 -12.23
C LYS A 174 -26.93 13.76 -12.21
N ILE A 175 -26.44 14.24 -11.08
CA ILE A 175 -25.89 15.60 -10.92
C ILE A 175 -24.66 15.76 -11.82
N LEU A 176 -23.68 14.87 -11.75
CA LEU A 176 -22.44 14.93 -12.54
C LEU A 176 -22.74 14.92 -14.04
N LYS A 177 -23.67 14.08 -14.49
CA LYS A 177 -24.09 14.03 -15.90
C LYS A 177 -24.72 15.36 -16.34
N SER A 178 -25.58 15.93 -15.51
CA SER A 178 -26.23 17.23 -15.80
C SER A 178 -25.20 18.39 -15.88
N LYS A 179 -24.07 18.25 -15.19
CA LYS A 179 -22.96 19.22 -15.15
C LYS A 179 -21.88 18.96 -16.20
N GLY A 180 -22.06 17.97 -17.09
CA GLY A 180 -21.21 17.76 -18.26
C GLY A 180 -20.26 16.58 -18.21
N ALA A 181 -20.30 15.75 -17.17
CA ALA A 181 -19.57 14.48 -17.14
C ALA A 181 -20.10 13.56 -18.24
N LYS A 182 -19.19 12.88 -18.96
CA LYS A 182 -19.50 12.02 -20.10
C LYS A 182 -19.09 10.57 -19.85
N ARG A 183 -17.99 10.35 -19.16
CA ARG A 183 -17.41 9.03 -18.87
C ARG A 183 -17.32 8.84 -17.35
N PHE A 184 -17.87 7.75 -16.89
CA PHE A 184 -18.02 7.49 -15.45
C PHE A 184 -17.19 6.29 -15.02
N GLY A 185 -16.65 6.38 -13.82
CA GLY A 185 -16.07 5.26 -13.10
C GLY A 185 -16.81 4.99 -11.80
N ILE A 186 -16.72 3.75 -11.35
CA ILE A 186 -17.19 3.31 -10.04
C ILE A 186 -15.99 2.78 -9.28
N HIS A 187 -15.87 3.14 -8.01
CA HIS A 187 -14.78 2.71 -7.13
C HIS A 187 -15.37 2.20 -5.81
N ALA A 188 -14.75 1.19 -5.20
CA ALA A 188 -15.03 0.82 -3.81
C ALA A 188 -13.78 0.28 -3.14
N PHE A 189 -13.60 0.61 -1.87
CA PHE A 189 -12.55 0.07 -1.01
C PHE A 189 -13.17 -0.40 0.30
N LEU A 190 -13.38 -1.71 0.44
CA LEU A 190 -14.15 -2.30 1.54
C LEU A 190 -13.31 -3.06 2.56
N ALA A 191 -12.12 -3.49 2.19
CA ALA A 191 -11.26 -4.28 3.06
C ALA A 191 -9.78 -4.06 2.78
N SER A 192 -8.95 -4.40 3.75
CA SER A 192 -7.50 -4.39 3.64
C SER A 192 -6.93 -5.71 4.18
N ASN A 193 -5.95 -6.26 3.48
CA ASN A 193 -5.28 -7.52 3.81
C ASN A 193 -6.22 -8.74 3.90
N THR A 194 -7.08 -8.90 2.93
CA THR A 194 -7.96 -10.06 2.84
C THR A 194 -7.21 -11.24 2.22
N VAL A 195 -7.01 -12.31 3.01
CA VAL A 195 -6.28 -13.50 2.60
C VAL A 195 -7.27 -14.59 2.21
N THR A 196 -8.03 -14.36 1.12
CA THR A 196 -8.98 -15.30 0.52
C THR A 196 -9.16 -14.96 -0.96
N ASN A 197 -9.31 -15.98 -1.80
CA ASN A 197 -9.50 -15.80 -3.24
C ASN A 197 -10.91 -15.32 -3.60
N GLU A 198 -11.88 -15.45 -2.70
CA GLU A 198 -13.30 -15.17 -2.95
C GLU A 198 -13.66 -13.68 -2.80
N TYR A 199 -12.89 -12.94 -2.00
CA TYR A 199 -13.21 -11.54 -1.69
C TYR A 199 -13.32 -10.66 -2.95
N TYR A 200 -12.31 -10.72 -3.80
CA TYR A 200 -12.22 -9.84 -4.96
C TYR A 200 -13.29 -10.13 -6.03
N PRO A 201 -13.57 -11.39 -6.38
CA PRO A 201 -14.70 -11.74 -7.24
C PRO A 201 -16.07 -11.31 -6.68
N MET A 202 -16.28 -11.43 -5.37
CA MET A 202 -17.52 -10.97 -4.71
C MET A 202 -17.68 -9.46 -4.79
N LEU A 203 -16.61 -8.69 -4.50
CA LEU A 203 -16.58 -7.25 -4.66
C LEU A 203 -16.89 -6.84 -6.10
N ALA A 204 -16.23 -7.50 -7.05
CA ALA A 204 -16.43 -7.26 -8.48
C ALA A 204 -17.90 -7.46 -8.86
N LYS A 205 -18.55 -8.55 -8.46
CA LYS A 205 -19.95 -8.82 -8.76
C LYS A 205 -20.86 -7.72 -8.22
N ILE A 206 -20.66 -7.27 -6.99
CA ILE A 206 -21.45 -6.17 -6.39
C ILE A 206 -21.32 -4.88 -7.21
N LEU A 207 -20.10 -4.53 -7.61
CA LEU A 207 -19.86 -3.31 -8.39
C LEU A 207 -20.37 -3.44 -9.83
N PHE A 208 -20.34 -4.62 -10.42
CA PHE A 208 -20.87 -4.87 -11.74
C PHE A 208 -22.40 -4.77 -11.76
N GLU A 209 -23.07 -5.34 -10.78
CA GLU A 209 -24.53 -5.21 -10.61
C GLU A 209 -24.94 -3.74 -10.39
N LEU A 210 -24.19 -2.99 -9.56
CA LEU A 210 -24.40 -1.56 -9.38
C LEU A 210 -24.20 -0.79 -10.69
N ALA A 211 -23.17 -1.13 -11.47
CA ALA A 211 -22.87 -0.48 -12.74
C ALA A 211 -24.03 -0.65 -13.75
N VAL A 212 -24.61 -1.84 -13.84
CA VAL A 212 -25.78 -2.10 -14.71
C VAL A 212 -26.95 -1.22 -14.27
N GLN A 213 -27.27 -1.21 -12.98
CA GLN A 213 -28.37 -0.38 -12.44
C GLN A 213 -28.14 1.12 -12.68
N LEU A 214 -26.93 1.62 -12.42
CA LEU A 214 -26.57 3.03 -12.68
C LEU A 214 -26.72 3.39 -14.16
N LYS A 215 -26.28 2.52 -15.08
CA LYS A 215 -26.47 2.72 -16.51
C LYS A 215 -27.94 2.77 -16.90
N GLU A 216 -28.76 1.85 -16.39
CA GLU A 216 -30.20 1.78 -16.70
C GLU A 216 -30.96 3.00 -16.17
N GLU A 217 -30.71 3.40 -14.92
CA GLU A 217 -31.49 4.48 -14.28
C GLU A 217 -31.01 5.88 -14.64
N THR A 218 -29.72 6.06 -14.87
CA THR A 218 -29.14 7.39 -15.12
C THR A 218 -28.70 7.61 -16.56
N GLY A 219 -28.60 6.54 -17.34
CA GLY A 219 -28.02 6.57 -18.68
C GLY A 219 -26.55 7.01 -18.69
N ALA A 220 -25.81 6.81 -17.61
CA ALA A 220 -24.39 7.11 -17.52
C ALA A 220 -23.56 6.14 -18.37
N ASP A 221 -22.56 6.68 -19.06
CA ASP A 221 -21.60 5.88 -19.83
C ASP A 221 -20.45 5.44 -18.92
N ILE A 222 -20.58 4.25 -18.33
CA ILE A 222 -19.59 3.70 -17.41
C ILE A 222 -18.45 3.10 -18.22
N LYS A 223 -17.23 3.60 -18.03
CA LYS A 223 -16.05 3.20 -18.78
C LYS A 223 -15.08 2.34 -17.98
N PHE A 224 -15.10 2.45 -16.67
CA PHE A 224 -14.25 1.61 -15.83
C PHE A 224 -14.89 1.33 -14.47
N ILE A 225 -14.48 0.21 -13.90
CA ILE A 225 -14.80 -0.16 -12.52
C ILE A 225 -13.48 -0.43 -11.81
N ASN A 226 -13.23 0.34 -10.75
CA ASN A 226 -12.04 0.26 -9.94
C ASN A 226 -12.33 -0.59 -8.69
N LEU A 227 -11.75 -1.78 -8.64
CA LEU A 227 -11.87 -2.71 -7.53
C LEU A 227 -10.98 -2.30 -6.34
N SER A 228 -10.21 -1.22 -6.49
CA SER A 228 -9.28 -0.68 -5.50
C SER A 228 -8.24 -1.71 -5.02
N GLY A 229 -7.85 -1.65 -3.76
CA GLY A 229 -6.94 -2.61 -3.12
C GLY A 229 -7.69 -3.71 -2.36
N GLY A 230 -7.01 -4.26 -1.36
CA GLY A 230 -7.62 -5.21 -0.43
C GLY A 230 -7.06 -6.63 -0.50
N ILE A 231 -6.49 -7.05 -1.63
CA ILE A 231 -5.80 -8.35 -1.72
C ILE A 231 -4.66 -8.37 -0.70
N GLY A 232 -4.74 -9.32 0.22
CA GLY A 232 -3.80 -9.48 1.32
C GLY A 232 -2.60 -10.35 0.97
N ILE A 233 -1.70 -10.45 1.94
CA ILE A 233 -0.53 -11.33 1.91
C ILE A 233 -0.48 -12.16 3.17
N PRO A 234 0.10 -13.38 3.12
CA PRO A 234 0.23 -14.22 4.29
C PRO A 234 1.39 -13.71 5.15
N TYR A 235 1.09 -12.95 6.21
CA TYR A 235 2.11 -12.53 7.17
C TYR A 235 2.62 -13.67 8.02
N ARG A 236 1.73 -14.61 8.39
CA ARG A 236 2.07 -15.78 9.21
C ARG A 236 2.50 -16.95 8.35
N PRO A 237 3.43 -17.78 8.82
CA PRO A 237 3.92 -18.94 8.05
C PRO A 237 2.87 -20.05 7.81
N ASP A 238 1.78 -20.03 8.57
CA ASP A 238 0.65 -20.98 8.50
C ASP A 238 -0.52 -20.46 7.64
N GLN A 239 -0.43 -19.26 7.12
CA GLN A 239 -1.41 -18.71 6.18
C GLN A 239 -1.09 -19.14 4.75
N GLU A 240 -2.12 -19.51 3.99
CA GLU A 240 -2.00 -19.77 2.56
C GLU A 240 -2.03 -18.45 1.78
N PRO A 241 -1.17 -18.27 0.78
CA PRO A 241 -1.18 -17.07 -0.07
C PRO A 241 -2.41 -17.05 -0.96
N ASN A 242 -2.86 -15.86 -1.31
CA ASN A 242 -3.83 -15.67 -2.38
C ASN A 242 -3.23 -16.11 -3.73
N ASP A 243 -4.06 -16.77 -4.54
CA ASP A 243 -3.72 -17.10 -5.93
C ASP A 243 -4.32 -16.06 -6.87
N ILE A 244 -3.47 -15.20 -7.43
CA ILE A 244 -3.91 -14.10 -8.28
C ILE A 244 -4.58 -14.59 -9.58
N LYS A 245 -4.23 -15.78 -10.06
CA LYS A 245 -4.87 -16.37 -11.26
C LYS A 245 -6.30 -16.79 -10.94
N VAL A 246 -6.52 -17.43 -9.79
CA VAL A 246 -7.85 -17.79 -9.32
C VAL A 246 -8.71 -16.54 -9.09
N ILE A 247 -8.12 -15.49 -8.49
CA ILE A 247 -8.79 -14.20 -8.31
C ILE A 247 -9.16 -13.57 -9.65
N GLY A 248 -8.20 -13.51 -10.60
CA GLY A 248 -8.43 -12.93 -11.91
C GLY A 248 -9.51 -13.67 -12.72
N GLU A 249 -9.53 -15.00 -12.64
CA GLU A 249 -10.58 -15.81 -13.30
C GLU A 249 -11.94 -15.60 -12.62
N GLY A 250 -12.01 -15.55 -11.28
CA GLY A 250 -13.27 -15.29 -10.60
C GLY A 250 -13.84 -13.89 -10.89
N VAL A 251 -12.98 -12.87 -11.08
CA VAL A 251 -13.43 -11.54 -11.55
C VAL A 251 -13.92 -11.61 -12.98
N ARG A 252 -13.27 -12.39 -13.85
CA ARG A 252 -13.70 -12.62 -15.23
C ARG A 252 -15.07 -13.30 -15.30
N GLU A 253 -15.27 -14.35 -14.52
CA GLU A 253 -16.56 -15.04 -14.45
C GLU A 253 -17.68 -14.08 -14.04
N ALA A 254 -17.45 -13.25 -13.01
CA ALA A 254 -18.41 -12.22 -12.60
C ALA A 254 -18.68 -11.19 -13.72
N TYR A 255 -17.66 -10.81 -14.47
CA TYR A 255 -17.76 -9.88 -15.60
C TYR A 255 -18.63 -10.46 -16.72
N GLU A 256 -18.36 -11.71 -17.10
CA GLU A 256 -19.11 -12.43 -18.13
C GLU A 256 -20.56 -12.74 -17.71
N GLU A 257 -20.80 -12.92 -16.39
CA GLU A 257 -22.14 -13.14 -15.85
C GLU A 257 -22.99 -11.87 -15.83
N VAL A 258 -22.40 -10.72 -15.50
CA VAL A 258 -23.16 -9.50 -15.19
C VAL A 258 -23.04 -8.42 -16.28
N LEU A 259 -21.82 -8.05 -16.67
CA LEU A 259 -21.60 -6.93 -17.60
C LEU A 259 -21.83 -7.31 -19.05
N THR A 260 -21.39 -8.47 -19.48
CA THR A 260 -21.54 -8.92 -20.87
C THR A 260 -23.01 -8.99 -21.32
N PRO A 261 -23.94 -9.59 -20.56
CA PRO A 261 -25.37 -9.60 -20.94
C PRO A 261 -26.01 -8.19 -20.97
N ALA A 262 -25.45 -7.24 -20.19
CA ALA A 262 -25.91 -5.85 -20.18
C ALA A 262 -25.31 -4.98 -21.31
N GLY A 263 -24.52 -5.57 -22.23
CA GLY A 263 -23.85 -4.86 -23.29
C GLY A 263 -22.82 -3.86 -22.77
N MET A 264 -22.02 -4.28 -21.80
CA MET A 264 -20.96 -3.49 -21.16
C MET A 264 -19.60 -4.18 -21.30
N ASP A 265 -19.33 -4.78 -22.47
CA ASP A 265 -18.10 -5.53 -22.74
C ASP A 265 -16.85 -4.66 -22.88
N ASP A 266 -17.02 -3.34 -22.97
CA ASP A 266 -15.93 -2.36 -23.10
C ASP A 266 -15.50 -1.72 -21.77
N VAL A 267 -16.11 -2.13 -20.65
CA VAL A 267 -15.79 -1.60 -19.33
C VAL A 267 -14.41 -2.10 -18.88
N ALA A 268 -13.51 -1.16 -18.60
CA ALA A 268 -12.18 -1.46 -18.08
C ALA A 268 -12.22 -1.83 -16.60
N ILE A 269 -11.36 -2.75 -16.19
CA ILE A 269 -11.16 -3.09 -14.78
C ILE A 269 -9.89 -2.41 -14.29
N TYR A 270 -9.99 -1.67 -13.19
CA TYR A 270 -8.86 -1.05 -12.50
C TYR A 270 -8.67 -1.65 -11.11
N THR A 271 -7.43 -1.66 -10.67
CA THR A 271 -7.03 -2.09 -9.33
C THR A 271 -6.09 -1.07 -8.70
N GLU A 272 -6.06 -0.99 -7.37
CA GLU A 272 -5.20 -0.09 -6.58
C GLU A 272 -4.45 -0.88 -5.52
N LEU A 273 -3.68 -1.88 -5.97
CA LEU A 273 -3.00 -2.80 -5.07
C LEU A 273 -1.70 -2.18 -4.55
N GLY A 274 -1.59 -2.05 -3.24
CA GLY A 274 -0.35 -1.59 -2.58
C GLY A 274 0.36 -2.75 -1.89
N ARG A 275 -0.29 -3.32 -0.87
CA ARG A 275 0.27 -4.38 -0.04
C ARG A 275 0.65 -5.62 -0.85
N TYR A 276 -0.24 -6.08 -1.71
CA TYR A 276 0.01 -7.22 -2.59
C TYR A 276 1.20 -7.00 -3.51
N MET A 277 1.36 -5.77 -4.01
CA MET A 277 2.43 -5.42 -4.96
C MET A 277 3.81 -5.41 -4.32
N MET A 278 3.95 -4.90 -3.12
CA MET A 278 5.26 -4.61 -2.51
C MET A 278 5.52 -5.35 -1.20
N GLY A 279 4.49 -5.69 -0.43
CA GLY A 279 4.64 -6.22 0.92
C GLY A 279 5.64 -7.36 1.06
N PRO A 280 5.49 -8.48 0.30
CA PRO A 280 6.38 -9.64 0.40
C PRO A 280 7.80 -9.39 -0.11
N TYR A 281 7.97 -8.33 -0.92
CA TYR A 281 9.23 -8.01 -1.61
C TYR A 281 10.02 -6.92 -0.92
N GLY A 282 9.76 -6.71 0.36
CA GLY A 282 10.55 -5.84 1.23
C GLY A 282 10.68 -6.42 2.64
N CYS A 283 11.82 -6.21 3.25
CA CYS A 283 12.10 -6.58 4.63
C CYS A 283 12.82 -5.46 5.36
N LEU A 284 12.70 -5.44 6.69
CA LEU A 284 13.53 -4.60 7.56
C LEU A 284 14.68 -5.44 8.08
N VAL A 285 15.90 -5.03 7.78
CA VAL A 285 17.13 -5.64 8.29
C VAL A 285 17.59 -4.85 9.50
N THR A 286 17.80 -5.55 10.62
CA THR A 286 18.21 -4.96 11.89
C THR A 286 19.23 -5.85 12.60
N LYS A 287 19.95 -5.30 13.56
CA LYS A 287 21.00 -5.98 14.31
C LYS A 287 20.65 -6.06 15.78
N ALA A 288 20.86 -7.22 16.38
CA ALA A 288 20.78 -7.41 17.83
C ALA A 288 21.92 -6.64 18.51
N ILE A 289 21.56 -5.71 19.40
CA ILE A 289 22.53 -4.85 20.08
C ILE A 289 22.57 -5.04 21.59
N HIS A 290 21.50 -5.54 22.18
CA HIS A 290 21.39 -5.79 23.61
C HIS A 290 20.56 -7.04 23.90
N GLU A 291 20.89 -7.68 25.02
CA GLU A 291 20.11 -8.73 25.68
C GLU A 291 19.70 -8.24 27.07
N LYS A 292 18.48 -8.53 27.47
CA LYS A 292 17.98 -8.20 28.82
C LYS A 292 17.29 -9.40 29.41
N HIS A 293 17.71 -9.78 30.59
CA HIS A 293 17.20 -10.92 31.35
C HIS A 293 16.50 -10.39 32.60
N THR A 294 15.18 -10.24 32.54
CA THR A 294 14.37 -9.74 33.65
C THR A 294 13.23 -10.72 33.97
N HIS A 295 11.97 -10.26 33.96
CA HIS A 295 10.81 -11.18 34.04
C HIS A 295 10.56 -11.93 32.71
N LYS A 296 11.15 -11.47 31.62
CA LYS A 296 11.16 -12.07 30.30
C LYS A 296 12.55 -11.93 29.68
N GLU A 297 12.77 -12.65 28.60
CA GLU A 297 13.97 -12.54 27.80
C GLU A 297 13.73 -11.54 26.65
N TYR A 298 14.55 -10.51 26.57
CA TYR A 298 14.43 -9.45 25.57
C TYR A 298 15.66 -9.39 24.69
N ILE A 299 15.41 -9.28 23.38
CA ILE A 299 16.44 -8.93 22.40
C ILE A 299 16.19 -7.50 21.94
N GLY A 300 17.07 -6.58 22.34
CA GLY A 300 17.08 -5.20 21.85
C GLY A 300 17.77 -5.12 20.50
N VAL A 301 17.08 -4.55 19.50
CA VAL A 301 17.63 -4.32 18.17
C VAL A 301 17.85 -2.82 17.90
N ASP A 302 18.65 -2.50 16.89
CA ASP A 302 18.91 -1.10 16.49
C ASP A 302 17.75 -0.45 15.71
N ALA A 303 16.80 -1.25 15.18
CA ALA A 303 15.53 -0.75 14.69
C ALA A 303 14.56 -0.45 15.85
N CYS A 304 13.52 0.33 15.57
CA CYS A 304 12.42 0.60 16.48
C CYS A 304 11.12 0.85 15.69
N ALA A 305 10.02 1.14 16.37
CA ALA A 305 8.72 1.37 15.72
C ALA A 305 8.72 2.56 14.73
N VAL A 306 9.70 3.46 14.80
CA VAL A 306 9.94 4.50 13.78
C VAL A 306 10.19 3.86 12.40
N ASN A 307 10.86 2.69 12.37
CA ASN A 307 11.14 1.95 11.13
C ASN A 307 9.98 1.05 10.70
N LEU A 308 9.24 0.48 11.66
CA LEU A 308 8.08 -0.38 11.40
C LEU A 308 7.08 -0.28 12.56
N MET A 309 6.09 0.59 12.42
CA MET A 309 5.13 0.86 13.50
C MET A 309 4.02 -0.19 13.64
N ARG A 310 3.77 -0.99 12.60
CA ARG A 310 2.61 -1.91 12.54
C ARG A 310 2.52 -2.89 13.72
N PRO A 311 3.59 -3.54 14.18
CA PRO A 311 3.52 -4.38 15.38
C PRO A 311 3.12 -3.60 16.62
N ALA A 312 3.68 -2.41 16.82
CA ALA A 312 3.42 -1.57 17.99
C ALA A 312 1.99 -1.01 18.03
N MET A 313 1.45 -0.58 16.88
CA MET A 313 0.15 0.09 16.79
C MET A 313 -1.02 -0.87 16.60
N TYR A 314 -0.82 -1.93 15.82
CA TYR A 314 -1.91 -2.84 15.43
C TYR A 314 -1.75 -4.24 15.99
N GLY A 315 -0.67 -4.53 16.75
CA GLY A 315 -0.32 -5.91 17.11
C GLY A 315 -0.03 -6.80 15.89
N ALA A 316 0.32 -6.19 14.76
CA ALA A 316 0.52 -6.90 13.50
C ALA A 316 1.70 -7.87 13.58
N TYR A 317 1.46 -9.10 13.13
CA TYR A 317 2.51 -10.10 13.04
C TYR A 317 3.42 -9.83 11.84
N HIS A 318 4.73 -9.86 12.07
CA HIS A 318 5.74 -10.00 11.06
C HIS A 318 6.65 -11.19 11.42
N HIS A 319 6.97 -12.02 10.44
CA HIS A 319 7.90 -13.13 10.65
C HIS A 319 9.31 -12.58 10.84
N ILE A 320 10.08 -13.22 11.72
CA ILE A 320 11.48 -12.85 11.98
C ILE A 320 12.36 -14.06 11.67
N THR A 321 13.38 -13.84 10.84
CA THR A 321 14.45 -14.80 10.59
C THR A 321 15.75 -14.28 11.19
N VAL A 322 16.46 -15.11 11.93
CA VAL A 322 17.83 -14.84 12.40
C VAL A 322 18.78 -15.38 11.33
N LEU A 323 19.50 -14.50 10.66
CA LEU A 323 20.35 -14.87 9.52
C LEU A 323 21.53 -15.77 9.94
N GLY A 324 21.66 -16.88 9.24
CA GLY A 324 22.68 -17.90 9.52
C GLY A 324 22.24 -18.92 10.58
N LYS A 325 21.03 -18.77 11.13
CA LYS A 325 20.43 -19.69 12.12
C LYS A 325 19.06 -20.23 11.66
N GLU A 326 18.79 -20.19 10.36
CA GLU A 326 17.48 -20.56 9.77
C GLU A 326 17.09 -22.01 10.02
N ASN A 327 18.07 -22.89 10.24
CA ASN A 327 17.86 -24.30 10.49
C ASN A 327 18.05 -24.71 11.98
N GLU A 328 18.32 -23.75 12.85
CA GLU A 328 18.47 -24.01 14.29
C GLU A 328 17.09 -24.14 14.96
N PRO A 329 17.02 -24.87 16.10
CA PRO A 329 15.77 -24.99 16.84
C PRO A 329 15.25 -23.63 17.33
N CYS A 330 13.97 -23.37 17.13
CA CYS A 330 13.29 -22.22 17.72
C CYS A 330 12.81 -22.56 19.14
N ASP A 331 13.72 -22.66 20.08
CA ASP A 331 13.49 -23.12 21.46
C ASP A 331 13.67 -22.01 22.51
N HIS A 332 14.01 -20.81 22.08
CA HIS A 332 14.13 -19.63 22.95
C HIS A 332 12.91 -18.70 22.75
N LYS A 333 12.34 -18.27 23.88
CA LYS A 333 11.18 -17.36 23.89
C LYS A 333 11.63 -15.93 24.16
N TYR A 334 11.49 -15.06 23.15
CA TYR A 334 11.91 -13.66 23.21
C TYR A 334 10.78 -12.67 22.98
N ASP A 335 10.87 -11.50 23.62
CA ASP A 335 10.34 -10.25 23.11
C ASP A 335 11.47 -9.54 22.32
N VAL A 336 11.23 -9.23 21.04
CA VAL A 336 12.18 -8.47 20.21
C VAL A 336 11.76 -7.00 20.22
N THR A 337 12.64 -6.12 20.73
CA THR A 337 12.26 -4.74 21.12
C THR A 337 13.14 -3.68 20.46
N GLY A 338 12.56 -2.52 20.20
CA GLY A 338 13.29 -1.31 19.84
C GLY A 338 13.69 -0.48 21.07
N SER A 339 14.10 0.75 20.82
CA SER A 339 14.68 1.65 21.83
C SER A 339 13.82 2.87 22.17
N LEU A 340 12.55 2.90 21.77
CA LEU A 340 11.64 4.00 22.12
C LEU A 340 11.23 3.93 23.59
N CYS A 341 10.94 5.10 24.19
CA CYS A 341 10.29 5.21 25.49
C CYS A 341 8.79 4.89 25.38
N GLU A 342 8.47 3.81 24.69
CA GLU A 342 7.13 3.29 24.43
C GLU A 342 7.15 1.77 24.65
N ASN A 343 6.37 1.28 25.61
CA ASN A 343 6.38 -0.14 25.96
C ASN A 343 5.93 -1.06 24.81
N ASN A 344 5.13 -0.54 23.87
CA ASN A 344 4.69 -1.28 22.71
C ASN A 344 5.71 -1.30 21.54
N ASP A 345 6.89 -0.69 21.71
CA ASP A 345 7.97 -0.77 20.72
C ASP A 345 8.60 -2.17 20.69
N LYS A 346 7.80 -3.11 20.20
CA LYS A 346 8.10 -4.54 20.12
C LYS A 346 7.75 -5.07 18.75
N PHE A 347 8.71 -5.69 18.08
CA PHE A 347 8.51 -6.37 16.80
C PHE A 347 7.92 -7.78 16.98
N ALA A 348 8.14 -8.38 18.15
CA ALA A 348 7.61 -9.68 18.54
C ALA A 348 7.44 -9.75 20.06
N ILE A 349 6.43 -10.48 20.50
CA ILE A 349 6.14 -10.75 21.91
C ILE A 349 6.01 -12.27 22.07
N ASP A 350 6.68 -12.83 23.10
CA ASP A 350 6.69 -14.27 23.41
C ASP A 350 6.96 -15.14 22.18
N ARG A 351 7.84 -14.69 21.30
CA ARG A 351 8.17 -15.36 20.04
C ARG A 351 9.21 -16.44 20.25
N MET A 352 8.90 -17.66 19.78
CA MET A 352 9.87 -18.74 19.72
C MET A 352 10.81 -18.52 18.52
N LEU A 353 12.09 -18.35 18.80
CA LEU A 353 13.16 -18.09 17.83
C LEU A 353 14.39 -18.94 18.17
N PRO A 354 15.34 -19.12 17.23
CA PRO A 354 16.66 -19.64 17.57
C PRO A 354 17.34 -18.72 18.60
N GLN A 355 18.35 -19.23 19.29
CA GLN A 355 19.18 -18.41 20.16
C GLN A 355 19.73 -17.20 19.38
N ILE A 356 19.53 -16.01 19.93
CA ILE A 356 20.00 -14.75 19.34
C ILE A 356 21.13 -14.20 20.18
N ASP A 357 22.30 -13.99 19.55
CA ASP A 357 23.45 -13.40 20.19
C ASP A 357 23.60 -11.92 19.76
N LYS A 358 24.22 -11.13 20.61
CA LYS A 358 24.57 -9.76 20.28
C LYS A 358 25.44 -9.71 19.01
N GLY A 359 24.98 -8.99 18.01
CA GLY A 359 25.64 -8.89 16.71
C GLY A 359 24.93 -9.65 15.60
N ASP A 360 24.00 -10.54 15.91
CA ASP A 360 23.21 -11.24 14.89
C ASP A 360 22.34 -10.26 14.10
N TYR A 361 22.19 -10.57 12.82
CA TYR A 361 21.27 -9.85 11.93
C TYR A 361 19.92 -10.55 11.90
N LEU A 362 18.87 -9.76 12.07
CA LEU A 362 17.49 -10.20 11.98
C LEU A 362 16.84 -9.59 10.74
N VAL A 363 16.10 -10.41 10.01
CA VAL A 363 15.22 -9.99 8.91
C VAL A 363 13.79 -10.03 9.41
N ILE A 364 13.12 -8.87 9.43
CA ILE A 364 11.69 -8.75 9.70
C ILE A 364 11.00 -8.70 8.35
N HIS A 365 10.22 -9.75 8.04
CA HIS A 365 9.63 -9.98 6.72
C HIS A 365 8.43 -9.09 6.41
N ASP A 366 8.06 -9.03 5.14
CA ASP A 366 6.81 -8.45 4.62
C ASP A 366 6.62 -6.97 4.99
N THR A 367 7.72 -6.21 4.99
CA THR A 367 7.68 -4.77 5.31
C THR A 367 7.71 -3.87 4.08
N GLY A 368 7.64 -4.44 2.87
CA GLY A 368 7.74 -3.70 1.62
C GLY A 368 6.58 -2.73 1.36
N ALA A 369 5.44 -2.92 2.03
CA ALA A 369 4.31 -2.01 2.00
C ALA A 369 3.90 -1.65 3.43
N HIS A 370 3.53 -0.37 3.65
CA HIS A 370 3.11 0.14 4.97
C HIS A 370 4.18 -0.10 6.07
N GLY A 371 5.44 -0.25 5.67
CA GLY A 371 6.61 -0.29 6.53
C GLY A 371 7.21 1.10 6.67
N PHE A 372 8.20 1.44 5.84
CA PHE A 372 8.81 2.76 5.83
C PHE A 372 7.78 3.90 5.70
N ALA A 373 6.77 3.72 4.85
CA ALA A 373 5.74 4.73 4.56
C ALA A 373 4.98 5.22 5.80
N MET A 374 4.73 4.34 6.76
CA MET A 374 4.03 4.67 8.01
C MET A 374 4.96 5.11 9.13
N GLY A 375 6.24 5.27 8.85
CA GLY A 375 7.22 5.71 9.85
C GLY A 375 6.95 7.13 10.35
N TYR A 376 7.36 7.39 11.59
CA TYR A 376 7.23 8.65 12.29
C TYR A 376 8.52 8.95 13.06
N ASN A 377 8.62 10.11 13.71
CA ASN A 377 9.73 10.45 14.58
C ASN A 377 9.24 10.55 16.03
N TYR A 378 9.63 9.60 16.85
CA TYR A 378 9.42 9.62 18.30
C TYR A 378 10.74 9.45 19.01
N ASN A 379 10.93 10.05 20.17
CA ASN A 379 12.22 10.16 20.88
C ASN A 379 13.36 10.76 20.03
N GLY A 380 13.04 11.51 18.98
CA GLY A 380 14.04 12.02 18.03
C GLY A 380 14.75 10.93 17.22
N LYS A 381 14.22 9.71 17.14
CA LYS A 381 14.76 8.65 16.29
C LYS A 381 14.53 8.97 14.83
N LEU A 382 15.55 8.67 14.03
CA LEU A 382 15.62 8.98 12.61
C LEU A 382 15.15 7.79 11.77
N LYS A 383 14.56 8.06 10.61
CA LYS A 383 14.17 7.03 9.65
C LYS A 383 15.38 6.41 8.98
N SER A 384 15.30 5.11 8.75
CA SER A 384 16.35 4.32 8.13
C SER A 384 16.48 4.54 6.62
N ALA A 385 17.54 4.01 6.02
CA ALA A 385 17.70 3.96 4.57
C ALA A 385 16.71 2.97 3.91
N GLU A 386 16.47 3.16 2.62
CA GLU A 386 15.83 2.19 1.74
C GLU A 386 16.83 1.78 0.65
N ILE A 387 16.97 0.48 0.43
CA ILE A 387 17.97 -0.13 -0.47
C ILE A 387 17.25 -1.10 -1.40
N LEU A 388 17.59 -1.08 -2.69
CA LEU A 388 17.09 -2.02 -3.68
C LEU A 388 18.15 -3.07 -3.98
N LEU A 389 17.81 -4.33 -3.78
CA LEU A 389 18.55 -5.48 -4.29
C LEU A 389 18.10 -5.73 -5.73
N LYS A 390 18.99 -5.48 -6.68
CA LYS A 390 18.69 -5.59 -8.11
C LYS A 390 18.73 -7.04 -8.60
N GLU A 391 18.10 -7.28 -9.75
CA GLU A 391 18.09 -8.62 -10.37
C GLU A 391 19.49 -9.19 -10.63
N ASP A 392 20.47 -8.35 -10.89
CA ASP A 392 21.87 -8.75 -11.11
C ASP A 392 22.67 -8.99 -9.79
N GLY A 393 21.98 -8.89 -8.64
CA GLY A 393 22.58 -9.04 -7.31
C GLY A 393 23.29 -7.80 -6.79
N SER A 394 23.39 -6.72 -7.56
CA SER A 394 23.92 -5.45 -7.09
C SER A 394 22.93 -4.74 -6.18
N VAL A 395 23.39 -3.78 -5.39
CA VAL A 395 22.54 -2.99 -4.49
C VAL A 395 22.60 -1.51 -4.83
N GLN A 396 21.44 -0.88 -4.76
CA GLN A 396 21.27 0.55 -5.00
C GLN A 396 20.63 1.24 -3.80
N LEU A 397 21.24 2.31 -3.31
CA LEU A 397 20.61 3.19 -2.34
C LEU A 397 19.49 3.97 -3.06
N ILE A 398 18.24 3.74 -2.66
CA ILE A 398 17.06 4.40 -3.24
C ILE A 398 16.45 5.46 -2.32
N ARG A 399 16.87 5.51 -1.07
CA ARG A 399 16.66 6.59 -0.11
C ARG A 399 17.75 6.51 0.94
N ARG A 400 18.47 7.60 1.20
CA ARG A 400 19.41 7.64 2.32
C ARG A 400 18.68 7.65 3.66
N ALA A 401 19.35 7.21 4.71
CA ALA A 401 18.85 7.42 6.06
C ALA A 401 18.73 8.92 6.39
N GLU A 402 17.81 9.26 7.27
CA GLU A 402 17.77 10.60 7.88
C GLU A 402 19.01 10.87 8.71
N THR A 403 19.39 12.11 8.77
CA THR A 403 20.43 12.66 9.64
C THR A 403 19.79 13.62 10.65
N PRO A 404 20.46 14.01 11.73
CA PRO A 404 19.97 15.06 12.63
C PRO A 404 19.60 16.35 11.89
N LYS A 405 20.28 16.66 10.78
CA LYS A 405 19.98 17.82 9.95
C LYS A 405 18.57 17.74 9.33
N ASP A 406 18.13 16.55 8.92
CA ASP A 406 16.77 16.36 8.39
C ASP A 406 15.73 16.56 9.50
N TYR A 407 16.00 16.08 10.70
CA TYR A 407 15.11 16.25 11.86
C TYR A 407 14.94 17.72 12.25
N PHE A 408 16.03 18.51 12.17
CA PHE A 408 16.03 19.93 12.49
C PHE A 408 15.70 20.84 11.30
N ALA A 409 15.46 20.31 10.12
CA ALA A 409 15.26 21.09 8.89
C ALA A 409 14.11 22.11 8.95
N THR A 410 13.14 21.92 9.85
CA THR A 410 12.00 22.82 10.02
C THR A 410 12.23 23.91 11.09
N PHE A 411 13.37 23.90 11.76
CA PHE A 411 13.75 24.91 12.78
C PHE A 411 14.70 25.93 12.16
N ASP A 412 14.17 27.01 11.62
CA ASP A 412 14.93 28.08 10.96
C ASP A 412 15.52 29.13 11.92
N CYS A 413 15.17 29.02 13.23
CA CYS A 413 15.60 29.97 14.26
C CYS A 413 16.86 29.53 15.03
N PHE A 414 17.49 28.41 14.70
CA PHE A 414 18.61 27.84 15.46
C PHE A 414 19.82 27.53 14.56
N GLU A 415 20.71 28.51 14.36
CA GLU A 415 21.96 28.33 13.63
C GLU A 415 22.92 27.33 14.32
N GLU A 416 22.77 27.14 15.64
CA GLU A 416 23.60 26.22 16.43
C GLU A 416 23.49 24.77 15.95
N PHE A 417 22.35 24.34 15.39
CA PHE A 417 22.19 22.98 14.89
C PHE A 417 23.16 22.62 13.78
N ASP A 418 23.58 23.58 12.98
CA ASP A 418 24.60 23.36 11.95
C ASP A 418 25.96 22.98 12.54
N SER A 419 26.28 23.45 13.75
CA SER A 419 27.51 23.10 14.46
C SER A 419 27.43 21.73 15.13
N LEU A 420 26.24 21.27 15.53
CA LEU A 420 26.03 19.98 16.18
C LEU A 420 26.00 18.79 15.20
N THR A 421 25.77 19.05 13.93
CA THR A 421 25.61 18.01 12.88
C THR A 421 26.87 17.82 12.03
N LYS A 422 27.95 18.51 12.38
CA LYS A 422 29.30 18.34 11.79
C LYS A 422 30.09 17.28 12.54
#